data_ab1c8f6009708ec6115c0e97bfd1e4ac
#
_entry.id   ab1c8f6009708ec6115c0e97bfd1e4ac
#
_cell.length_a   1.000
_cell.length_b   1.000
_cell.length_c   1.000
_cell.angle_alpha   90.00
_cell.angle_beta   90.00
_cell.angle_gamma   90.00
#
_symmetry.space_group_name_H-M   'P 1'
#
loop_
_entity.id
_entity.type
_entity.pdbx_description
1 polymer ?
#
loop_
_entity_poly.entity_id
_entity_poly.type
_entity_poly.pdbx_seq_one_letter_code
_entity_poly.pdbx_strand_id
1 'polypeptide(L)'
;MLWTRITPAAGGASAPVQVRWRIGDDDRLTRVVAQGTVVARPERDFTVKVDAAGLRPGATYYYTFDAAGEQSPVGRTRTLPARGTSRLRLAVVSCADFEKGYFNAYRNIAARQDLDAVLFLGDYIYEYATTTPGIERVAGRVPAPAHECVTLDDYRMRYASQHLDPDLTALHATHPCIAVWDDHESANDSWRDGALRLEAEQGPWAARKAAARQAFDEWLPLRESPRMYRRFGFGGLADVLMLDGRSYRDQQVLPSDYVALTSPRRSMLGAEQEAWLYGALRSSQRAGTAWRLLGQQVIFAPFVPQVGSALEVDNWEGYPAARTRFFDCVERDRIADVAVLTGDIHSSWGLDLPRSPLSGYDQTTGRGSLAVEIITPAVTSPPFFSRAGARDRAKQFHSASPHMRYMDGERRGYVMLDITRERLLAEWYHVRTVTERTADESKAASLVCERGSARLVEAGL
;
A
#
# COMPACT_ATOMS: atom_id res chain seq x y z
N MET A 1 -11.93 0.79 -12.81
CA MET A 1 -11.03 0.07 -13.74
C MET A 1 -11.23 -1.42 -13.53
N LEU A 2 -11.52 -2.17 -14.60
CA LEU A 2 -11.49 -3.64 -14.57
C LEU A 2 -10.19 -4.11 -15.21
N TRP A 3 -9.71 -5.27 -14.78
CA TRP A 3 -8.45 -5.85 -15.24
C TRP A 3 -8.60 -7.34 -15.49
N THR A 4 -7.95 -7.84 -16.52
CA THR A 4 -7.74 -9.28 -16.77
C THR A 4 -6.45 -9.50 -17.57
N ARG A 5 -5.99 -10.74 -17.63
CA ARG A 5 -4.91 -11.19 -18.50
C ARG A 5 -5.34 -12.44 -19.24
N ILE A 6 -5.05 -12.48 -20.51
CA ILE A 6 -5.21 -13.69 -21.32
C ILE A 6 -3.89 -14.48 -21.25
N THR A 7 -3.97 -15.73 -20.83
CA THR A 7 -2.82 -16.64 -20.87
C THR A 7 -2.89 -17.47 -22.15
N PRO A 8 -2.05 -17.20 -23.16
CA PRO A 8 -2.03 -18.01 -24.38
C PRO A 8 -1.70 -19.47 -24.07
N ALA A 9 -2.27 -20.40 -24.81
CA ALA A 9 -1.90 -21.83 -24.72
C ALA A 9 -0.42 -22.02 -25.05
N ALA A 10 0.20 -23.10 -24.56
CA ALA A 10 1.59 -23.43 -24.82
C ALA A 10 1.84 -23.51 -26.35
N GLY A 11 2.87 -22.78 -26.81
CA GLY A 11 3.11 -22.59 -28.25
C GLY A 11 2.36 -21.39 -28.84
N GLY A 12 1.80 -20.58 -27.98
CA GLY A 12 0.71 -19.66 -28.13
C GLY A 12 0.89 -18.42 -28.97
N ALA A 13 -0.22 -17.68 -29.04
CA ALA A 13 -0.44 -16.57 -29.92
C ALA A 13 0.64 -15.47 -29.78
N SER A 14 1.36 -15.22 -30.87
CA SER A 14 2.07 -13.95 -31.09
C SER A 14 1.10 -12.85 -31.57
N ALA A 15 -0.19 -13.19 -31.78
CA ALA A 15 -1.20 -12.29 -32.31
C ALA A 15 -2.09 -11.69 -31.20
N PRO A 16 -2.57 -10.46 -31.39
CA PRO A 16 -3.54 -9.84 -30.50
C PRO A 16 -4.83 -10.68 -30.37
N VAL A 17 -5.41 -10.72 -29.15
CA VAL A 17 -6.63 -11.48 -28.83
C VAL A 17 -7.76 -10.51 -28.51
N GLN A 18 -8.93 -10.70 -29.16
CA GLN A 18 -10.13 -9.96 -28.78
C GLN A 18 -10.69 -10.45 -27.46
N VAL A 19 -10.99 -9.51 -26.56
CA VAL A 19 -11.57 -9.77 -25.24
C VAL A 19 -12.87 -8.98 -25.13
N ARG A 20 -13.97 -9.70 -24.98
CA ARG A 20 -15.27 -9.10 -24.66
C ARG A 20 -15.38 -8.95 -23.14
N TRP A 21 -15.94 -7.86 -22.70
CA TRP A 21 -16.25 -7.65 -21.28
C TRP A 21 -17.71 -7.29 -21.09
N ARG A 22 -18.28 -7.70 -19.97
CA ARG A 22 -19.64 -7.39 -19.54
C ARG A 22 -19.67 -7.00 -18.08
N ILE A 23 -20.54 -6.05 -17.74
CA ILE A 23 -20.81 -5.60 -16.37
C ILE A 23 -22.32 -5.68 -16.15
N GLY A 24 -22.72 -6.28 -15.03
CA GLY A 24 -24.08 -6.36 -14.56
C GLY A 24 -24.26 -5.83 -13.15
N ASP A 25 -25.49 -5.65 -12.72
CA ASP A 25 -25.85 -5.26 -11.35
C ASP A 25 -26.29 -6.46 -10.49
N ASP A 26 -26.16 -7.67 -11.02
CA ASP A 26 -26.34 -8.95 -10.31
C ASP A 26 -25.21 -9.92 -10.64
N ASP A 27 -24.96 -10.87 -9.74
CA ASP A 27 -23.85 -11.83 -9.80
C ASP A 27 -24.00 -12.88 -10.94
N ARG A 28 -25.20 -13.03 -11.51
CA ARG A 28 -25.47 -13.90 -12.67
C ARG A 28 -25.35 -13.15 -13.98
N LEU A 29 -25.10 -11.85 -13.95
CA LEU A 29 -25.06 -10.98 -15.13
C LEU A 29 -26.33 -11.07 -16.00
N THR A 30 -27.49 -11.27 -15.37
CA THR A 30 -28.78 -11.33 -16.08
C THR A 30 -29.19 -9.96 -16.60
N ARG A 31 -28.75 -8.87 -15.94
CA ARG A 31 -28.94 -7.49 -16.34
C ARG A 31 -27.60 -6.83 -16.64
N VAL A 32 -27.17 -6.89 -17.89
CA VAL A 32 -25.96 -6.22 -18.36
C VAL A 32 -26.20 -4.74 -18.45
N VAL A 33 -25.42 -3.93 -17.72
CA VAL A 33 -25.51 -2.47 -17.69
C VAL A 33 -24.45 -1.81 -18.57
N ALA A 34 -23.34 -2.49 -18.84
CA ALA A 34 -22.30 -2.06 -19.76
C ALA A 34 -21.56 -3.25 -20.35
N GLN A 35 -21.12 -3.14 -21.59
CA GLN A 35 -20.31 -4.16 -22.27
C GLN A 35 -19.48 -3.53 -23.37
N GLY A 36 -18.48 -4.25 -23.84
CA GLY A 36 -17.63 -3.81 -24.93
C GLY A 36 -16.58 -4.83 -25.31
N THR A 37 -15.68 -4.43 -26.20
CA THR A 37 -14.56 -5.26 -26.66
C THR A 37 -13.28 -4.45 -26.56
N VAL A 38 -12.21 -5.12 -26.14
CA VAL A 38 -10.84 -4.60 -26.09
C VAL A 38 -9.89 -5.65 -26.68
N VAL A 39 -8.65 -5.27 -26.94
CA VAL A 39 -7.66 -6.14 -27.54
C VAL A 39 -6.52 -6.38 -26.55
N ALA A 40 -6.32 -7.61 -26.12
CA ALA A 40 -5.13 -8.04 -25.40
C ALA A 40 -3.97 -8.21 -26.39
N ARG A 41 -2.84 -7.56 -26.11
CA ARG A 41 -1.68 -7.48 -27.00
C ARG A 41 -0.42 -8.09 -26.36
N PRO A 42 0.41 -8.80 -27.13
CA PRO A 42 1.64 -9.39 -26.61
C PRO A 42 2.60 -8.34 -26.04
N GLU A 43 2.67 -7.12 -26.63
CA GLU A 43 3.52 -6.02 -26.15
C GLU A 43 3.17 -5.56 -24.72
N ARG A 44 1.95 -5.89 -24.26
CA ARG A 44 1.43 -5.59 -22.92
C ARG A 44 1.22 -6.87 -22.10
N ASP A 45 1.95 -7.92 -22.39
CA ASP A 45 1.83 -9.25 -21.76
C ASP A 45 0.37 -9.77 -21.72
N PHE A 46 -0.40 -9.47 -22.77
CA PHE A 46 -1.82 -9.81 -22.91
C PHE A 46 -2.70 -9.32 -21.75
N THR A 47 -2.27 -8.34 -20.98
CA THR A 47 -3.10 -7.69 -19.97
C THR A 47 -4.11 -6.75 -20.64
N VAL A 48 -5.27 -6.62 -20.01
CA VAL A 48 -6.37 -5.79 -20.47
C VAL A 48 -6.88 -4.93 -19.34
N LYS A 49 -7.10 -3.66 -19.62
CA LYS A 49 -7.72 -2.70 -18.72
C LYS A 49 -8.95 -2.07 -19.38
N VAL A 50 -10.06 -2.06 -18.63
CA VAL A 50 -11.31 -1.44 -19.07
C VAL A 50 -11.70 -0.34 -18.09
N ASP A 51 -11.69 0.92 -18.56
CA ASP A 51 -12.24 2.03 -17.80
C ASP A 51 -13.75 2.11 -18.06
N ALA A 52 -14.52 1.38 -17.28
CA ALA A 52 -15.96 1.31 -17.42
C ALA A 52 -16.60 2.62 -16.95
N ALA A 53 -17.17 3.37 -17.88
CA ALA A 53 -17.86 4.63 -17.62
C ALA A 53 -19.39 4.44 -17.56
N GLY A 54 -20.12 5.50 -17.12
CA GLY A 54 -21.59 5.50 -17.09
C GLY A 54 -22.22 4.70 -15.95
N LEU A 55 -21.43 4.18 -15.02
CA LEU A 55 -21.90 3.44 -13.86
C LEU A 55 -22.40 4.38 -12.76
N ARG A 56 -23.42 3.97 -12.00
CA ARG A 56 -23.93 4.74 -10.87
C ARG A 56 -22.89 4.81 -9.75
N PRO A 57 -22.71 5.97 -9.09
CA PRO A 57 -21.80 6.11 -7.96
C PRO A 57 -22.23 5.23 -6.76
N GLY A 58 -21.27 4.73 -5.97
CA GLY A 58 -21.48 3.97 -4.74
C GLY A 58 -22.18 2.63 -4.92
N ALA A 59 -22.26 2.13 -6.17
CA ALA A 59 -22.97 0.90 -6.49
C ALA A 59 -22.00 -0.28 -6.64
N THR A 60 -22.47 -1.46 -6.26
CA THR A 60 -21.77 -2.72 -6.52
C THR A 60 -22.14 -3.23 -7.89
N TYR A 61 -21.15 -3.78 -8.59
CA TYR A 61 -21.28 -4.39 -9.90
C TYR A 61 -20.52 -5.70 -9.96
N TYR A 62 -20.93 -6.54 -10.90
CA TYR A 62 -20.30 -7.81 -11.22
C TYR A 62 -19.83 -7.77 -12.67
N TYR A 63 -18.72 -8.42 -12.96
CA TYR A 63 -18.14 -8.37 -14.29
C TYR A 63 -17.50 -9.67 -14.71
N THR A 64 -17.39 -9.88 -16.02
CA THR A 64 -16.70 -11.02 -16.61
C THR A 64 -16.03 -10.62 -17.91
N PHE A 65 -15.05 -11.42 -18.30
CA PHE A 65 -14.34 -11.31 -19.59
C PHE A 65 -14.50 -12.62 -20.36
N ASP A 66 -14.67 -12.50 -21.69
CA ASP A 66 -14.76 -13.63 -22.60
C ASP A 66 -13.69 -13.49 -23.69
N ALA A 67 -12.86 -14.51 -23.90
CA ALA A 67 -11.81 -14.52 -24.93
C ALA A 67 -11.57 -15.95 -25.44
N ALA A 68 -11.41 -16.13 -26.74
CA ALA A 68 -11.08 -17.41 -27.38
C ALA A 68 -12.03 -18.59 -26.97
N GLY A 69 -13.29 -18.31 -26.66
CA GLY A 69 -14.26 -19.33 -26.23
C GLY A 69 -14.28 -19.62 -24.73
N GLU A 70 -13.35 -19.02 -23.96
CA GLU A 70 -13.27 -19.17 -22.51
C GLU A 70 -13.84 -17.94 -21.81
N GLN A 71 -14.42 -18.13 -20.61
CA GLN A 71 -14.95 -17.08 -19.78
C GLN A 71 -14.21 -17.03 -18.43
N SER A 72 -13.88 -15.80 -17.98
CA SER A 72 -13.32 -15.62 -16.64
C SER A 72 -14.34 -15.92 -15.56
N PRO A 73 -13.91 -16.22 -14.33
CA PRO A 73 -14.79 -16.15 -13.17
C PRO A 73 -15.47 -14.76 -13.10
N VAL A 74 -16.63 -14.71 -12.45
CA VAL A 74 -17.32 -13.44 -12.21
C VAL A 74 -16.62 -12.70 -11.09
N GLY A 75 -16.17 -11.49 -11.39
CA GLY A 75 -15.60 -10.57 -10.40
C GLY A 75 -16.65 -9.62 -9.87
N ARG A 76 -16.41 -9.11 -8.65
CA ARG A 76 -17.23 -8.09 -7.98
C ARG A 76 -16.43 -6.80 -7.85
N THR A 77 -17.04 -5.68 -8.09
CA THR A 77 -16.39 -4.35 -7.94
C THR A 77 -17.38 -3.32 -7.40
N ARG A 78 -16.87 -2.17 -6.97
CA ARG A 78 -17.67 -1.07 -6.48
C ARG A 78 -17.17 0.25 -7.04
N THR A 79 -18.09 1.13 -7.40
CA THR A 79 -17.76 2.49 -7.83
C THR A 79 -17.56 3.41 -6.62
N LEU A 80 -16.72 4.45 -6.78
CA LEU A 80 -16.58 5.49 -5.76
C LEU A 80 -17.93 6.13 -5.46
N PRO A 81 -18.24 6.41 -4.18
CA PRO A 81 -19.53 6.96 -3.80
C PRO A 81 -19.66 8.44 -4.17
N ALA A 82 -20.90 8.88 -4.36
CA ALA A 82 -21.24 10.30 -4.45
C ALA A 82 -21.22 10.98 -3.07
N ARG A 83 -21.52 12.27 -3.03
CA ARG A 83 -21.64 13.02 -1.76
C ARG A 83 -22.68 12.39 -0.83
N GLY A 84 -22.44 12.53 0.48
CA GLY A 84 -23.35 12.01 1.51
C GLY A 84 -23.02 10.62 2.03
N THR A 85 -21.82 10.10 1.71
CA THR A 85 -21.33 8.85 2.29
C THR A 85 -21.21 8.99 3.80
N SER A 86 -21.87 8.09 4.55
CA SER A 86 -21.88 8.10 6.01
C SER A 86 -20.82 7.18 6.63
N ARG A 87 -20.38 6.15 5.91
CA ARG A 87 -19.40 5.15 6.36
C ARG A 87 -18.52 4.71 5.22
N LEU A 88 -17.26 4.46 5.51
CA LEU A 88 -16.27 3.93 4.59
C LEU A 88 -15.47 2.83 5.30
N ARG A 89 -15.34 1.65 4.66
CA ARG A 89 -14.54 0.54 5.17
C ARG A 89 -13.46 0.15 4.20
N LEU A 90 -12.20 0.21 4.68
CA LEU A 90 -11.01 -0.09 3.88
C LEU A 90 -10.19 -1.17 4.57
N ALA A 91 -9.63 -2.09 3.79
CA ALA A 91 -8.51 -2.91 4.25
C ALA A 91 -7.21 -2.26 3.78
N VAL A 92 -6.16 -2.31 4.60
CA VAL A 92 -4.83 -1.78 4.30
C VAL A 92 -3.83 -2.91 4.40
N VAL A 93 -3.05 -3.11 3.34
CA VAL A 93 -2.09 -4.21 3.21
C VAL A 93 -0.78 -3.74 2.59
N SER A 94 0.31 -4.42 2.91
CA SER A 94 1.63 -4.27 2.26
C SER A 94 2.49 -5.51 2.47
N CYS A 95 3.63 -5.59 1.81
CA CYS A 95 4.73 -6.52 2.09
C CYS A 95 4.33 -7.99 1.96
N ALA A 96 3.94 -8.37 0.73
CA ALA A 96 3.45 -9.70 0.38
C ALA A 96 4.53 -10.55 -0.32
N ASP A 97 5.58 -10.96 0.41
CA ASP A 97 6.64 -11.81 -0.11
C ASP A 97 6.12 -13.24 -0.33
N PHE A 98 6.08 -13.66 -1.61
CA PHE A 98 5.52 -14.94 -2.04
C PHE A 98 6.22 -16.14 -1.40
N GLU A 99 7.55 -16.11 -1.28
CA GLU A 99 8.31 -17.25 -0.74
C GLU A 99 8.24 -17.38 0.79
N LYS A 100 7.80 -16.32 1.49
CA LYS A 100 7.76 -16.28 2.96
C LYS A 100 6.47 -16.83 3.54
N GLY A 101 5.41 -16.99 2.75
CA GLY A 101 4.16 -17.47 3.31
C GLY A 101 2.99 -17.52 2.36
N TYR A 102 1.93 -18.19 2.83
CA TYR A 102 0.63 -18.16 2.20
C TYR A 102 -0.11 -16.87 2.53
N PHE A 103 -0.85 -16.35 1.57
CA PHE A 103 -1.54 -15.07 1.67
C PHE A 103 -2.85 -15.15 2.48
N ASN A 104 -2.78 -15.73 3.68
CA ASN A 104 -3.93 -15.92 4.55
C ASN A 104 -4.66 -14.61 4.87
N ALA A 105 -3.94 -13.48 5.00
CA ALA A 105 -4.54 -12.16 5.14
C ALA A 105 -5.44 -11.81 3.95
N TYR A 106 -5.00 -12.09 2.72
CA TYR A 106 -5.81 -11.85 1.51
C TYR A 106 -7.04 -12.75 1.46
N ARG A 107 -6.93 -14.03 1.87
CA ARG A 107 -8.07 -14.94 2.02
C ARG A 107 -9.13 -14.33 2.93
N ASN A 108 -8.74 -13.87 4.10
CA ASN A 108 -9.65 -13.32 5.10
C ASN A 108 -10.29 -12.02 4.62
N ILE A 109 -9.53 -11.15 3.96
CA ILE A 109 -10.06 -9.92 3.35
C ILE A 109 -11.06 -10.28 2.22
N ALA A 110 -10.72 -11.24 1.34
CA ALA A 110 -11.59 -11.66 0.25
C ALA A 110 -12.95 -12.21 0.74
N ALA A 111 -12.99 -12.84 1.91
CA ALA A 111 -14.21 -13.36 2.51
C ALA A 111 -15.14 -12.25 3.07
N ARG A 112 -14.64 -11.03 3.29
CA ARG A 112 -15.45 -9.90 3.81
C ARG A 112 -16.34 -9.35 2.70
N GLN A 113 -17.60 -9.06 3.03
CA GLN A 113 -18.58 -8.54 2.05
C GLN A 113 -18.81 -7.03 2.18
N ASP A 114 -18.31 -6.42 3.22
CA ASP A 114 -18.61 -5.07 3.68
C ASP A 114 -17.50 -4.04 3.44
N LEU A 115 -16.54 -4.37 2.56
CA LEU A 115 -15.44 -3.48 2.18
C LEU A 115 -15.80 -2.62 0.96
N ASP A 116 -15.34 -1.38 1.00
CA ASP A 116 -15.41 -0.44 -0.12
C ASP A 116 -14.19 -0.56 -1.05
N ALA A 117 -12.99 -0.79 -0.49
CA ALA A 117 -11.76 -1.02 -1.25
C ALA A 117 -10.65 -1.63 -0.38
N VAL A 118 -9.61 -2.15 -1.04
CA VAL A 118 -8.34 -2.56 -0.44
C VAL A 118 -7.25 -1.60 -0.89
N LEU A 119 -6.49 -1.06 0.07
CA LEU A 119 -5.34 -0.19 -0.18
C LEU A 119 -4.05 -1.02 -0.10
N PHE A 120 -3.29 -1.07 -1.19
CA PHE A 120 -1.96 -1.68 -1.25
C PHE A 120 -0.92 -0.58 -1.15
N LEU A 121 -0.10 -0.61 -0.12
CA LEU A 121 0.89 0.43 0.17
C LEU A 121 2.29 0.09 -0.34
N GLY A 122 2.40 -0.89 -1.23
CA GLY A 122 3.64 -1.32 -1.84
C GLY A 122 4.10 -2.70 -1.39
N ASP A 123 5.24 -3.13 -1.91
CA ASP A 123 5.80 -4.49 -1.74
C ASP A 123 4.77 -5.56 -2.14
N TYR A 124 4.11 -5.31 -3.24
CA TYR A 124 3.18 -6.26 -3.84
C TYR A 124 3.92 -7.48 -4.39
N ILE A 125 5.14 -7.28 -4.89
CA ILE A 125 6.12 -8.30 -5.28
C ILE A 125 7.45 -8.02 -4.60
N TYR A 126 8.36 -9.01 -4.65
CA TYR A 126 9.77 -8.85 -4.25
C TYR A 126 10.67 -9.27 -5.40
N GLU A 127 11.64 -8.44 -5.76
CA GLU A 127 12.53 -8.64 -6.89
C GLU A 127 13.64 -9.66 -6.66
N TYR A 128 13.89 -10.03 -5.42
CA TYR A 128 15.04 -10.85 -5.02
C TYR A 128 15.15 -12.20 -5.74
N ALA A 129 16.42 -12.67 -5.88
CA ALA A 129 16.67 -14.05 -6.29
C ALA A 129 16.23 -15.05 -5.24
N THR A 130 15.64 -16.18 -5.67
CA THR A 130 15.18 -17.26 -4.78
C THR A 130 16.32 -18.01 -4.09
N THR A 131 17.56 -17.81 -4.52
CA THR A 131 18.77 -18.47 -3.99
C THR A 131 19.48 -17.68 -2.91
N THR A 132 18.94 -16.52 -2.47
CA THR A 132 19.58 -15.70 -1.43
C THR A 132 19.78 -16.51 -0.15
N PRO A 133 21.05 -16.71 0.32
CA PRO A 133 21.34 -17.54 1.48
C PRO A 133 20.75 -16.96 2.78
N GLY A 134 20.39 -17.85 3.70
CA GLY A 134 19.89 -17.45 5.03
C GLY A 134 18.45 -16.96 5.08
N ILE A 135 17.73 -17.02 3.96
CA ILE A 135 16.33 -16.64 3.89
C ILE A 135 15.46 -17.88 4.06
N GLU A 136 14.66 -17.94 5.13
CA GLU A 136 13.65 -18.98 5.32
C GLU A 136 12.55 -18.88 4.28
N ARG A 137 12.13 -20.02 3.73
CA ARG A 137 11.11 -20.13 2.69
C ARG A 137 10.06 -21.16 3.07
N VAL A 138 8.83 -20.94 2.66
CA VAL A 138 7.79 -21.94 2.75
C VAL A 138 7.92 -22.92 1.56
N ALA A 139 7.97 -24.21 1.87
CA ALA A 139 8.15 -25.25 0.85
C ALA A 139 7.07 -25.15 -0.26
N GLY A 140 7.51 -25.24 -1.51
CA GLY A 140 6.63 -25.14 -2.68
C GLY A 140 6.24 -23.73 -3.11
N ARG A 141 6.67 -22.69 -2.39
CA ARG A 141 6.45 -21.28 -2.78
C ARG A 141 7.72 -20.70 -3.40
N VAL A 142 7.94 -21.00 -4.64
CA VAL A 142 9.11 -20.53 -5.41
C VAL A 142 8.62 -19.58 -6.50
N PRO A 143 8.91 -18.28 -6.40
CA PRO A 143 8.52 -17.32 -7.43
C PRO A 143 9.38 -17.47 -8.68
N ALA A 144 8.83 -17.13 -9.83
CA ALA A 144 9.56 -17.01 -11.08
C ALA A 144 9.80 -15.52 -11.39
N PRO A 145 10.94 -15.14 -12.00
CA PRO A 145 12.13 -15.99 -12.23
C PRO A 145 12.85 -16.31 -10.92
N ALA A 146 13.74 -17.31 -10.93
CA ALA A 146 14.55 -17.67 -9.77
C ALA A 146 15.70 -16.69 -9.49
N HIS A 147 16.12 -15.92 -10.50
CA HIS A 147 17.09 -14.83 -10.36
C HIS A 147 16.41 -13.51 -9.98
N GLU A 148 17.20 -12.52 -9.62
CA GLU A 148 16.70 -11.18 -9.32
C GLU A 148 16.07 -10.53 -10.56
N CYS A 149 14.95 -9.83 -10.37
CA CYS A 149 14.27 -9.13 -11.46
C CYS A 149 15.03 -7.88 -11.89
N VAL A 150 15.35 -7.80 -13.17
CA VAL A 150 16.06 -6.66 -13.77
C VAL A 150 15.37 -6.20 -15.07
N THR A 151 14.94 -7.16 -15.89
CA THR A 151 14.31 -6.90 -17.19
C THR A 151 12.79 -6.82 -17.07
N LEU A 152 12.13 -6.26 -18.08
CA LEU A 152 10.67 -6.24 -18.14
C LEU A 152 10.05 -7.65 -18.06
N ASP A 153 10.64 -8.63 -18.72
CA ASP A 153 10.15 -10.01 -18.71
C ASP A 153 10.32 -10.65 -17.33
N ASP A 154 11.37 -10.30 -16.58
CA ASP A 154 11.56 -10.76 -15.21
C ASP A 154 10.44 -10.26 -14.31
N TYR A 155 10.16 -8.96 -14.35
CA TYR A 155 9.07 -8.35 -13.57
C TYR A 155 7.71 -8.91 -13.96
N ARG A 156 7.41 -9.07 -15.26
CA ARG A 156 6.18 -9.70 -15.73
C ARG A 156 6.03 -11.12 -15.21
N MET A 157 7.11 -11.90 -15.24
CA MET A 157 7.15 -13.27 -14.72
C MET A 157 6.91 -13.30 -13.20
N ARG A 158 7.49 -12.33 -12.46
CA ARG A 158 7.28 -12.19 -11.02
C ARG A 158 5.84 -11.84 -10.66
N TYR A 159 5.21 -10.91 -11.38
CA TYR A 159 3.78 -10.62 -11.23
C TYR A 159 2.91 -11.82 -11.60
N ALA A 160 3.22 -12.52 -12.69
CA ALA A 160 2.50 -13.72 -13.08
C ALA A 160 2.57 -14.78 -11.99
N SER A 161 3.76 -15.01 -11.41
CA SER A 161 3.97 -15.95 -10.29
C SER A 161 3.14 -15.56 -9.05
N GLN A 162 3.12 -14.28 -8.69
CA GLN A 162 2.33 -13.74 -7.58
C GLN A 162 0.82 -14.00 -7.79
N HIS A 163 0.32 -13.76 -8.99
CA HIS A 163 -1.09 -13.94 -9.37
C HIS A 163 -1.54 -15.42 -9.49
N LEU A 164 -0.62 -16.39 -9.38
CA LEU A 164 -0.99 -17.79 -9.24
C LEU A 164 -1.52 -18.14 -7.84
N ASP A 165 -1.31 -17.27 -6.85
CA ASP A 165 -1.84 -17.51 -5.50
C ASP A 165 -3.37 -17.32 -5.50
N PRO A 166 -4.16 -18.37 -5.12
CA PRO A 166 -5.61 -18.30 -5.17
C PRO A 166 -6.22 -17.30 -4.19
N ASP A 167 -5.53 -16.97 -3.08
CA ASP A 167 -6.04 -16.03 -2.08
C ASP A 167 -5.89 -14.58 -2.58
N LEU A 168 -4.80 -14.27 -3.30
CA LEU A 168 -4.63 -13.01 -4.00
C LEU A 168 -5.63 -12.86 -5.16
N THR A 169 -5.82 -13.91 -5.95
CA THR A 169 -6.80 -13.93 -7.05
C THR A 169 -8.22 -13.71 -6.54
N ALA A 170 -8.59 -14.35 -5.43
CA ALA A 170 -9.90 -14.17 -4.80
C ALA A 170 -10.09 -12.72 -4.29
N LEU A 171 -9.06 -12.12 -3.70
CA LEU A 171 -9.12 -10.75 -3.23
C LEU A 171 -9.35 -9.76 -4.39
N HIS A 172 -8.62 -9.90 -5.49
CA HIS A 172 -8.82 -9.06 -6.69
C HIS A 172 -10.17 -9.28 -7.36
N ALA A 173 -10.67 -10.51 -7.32
CA ALA A 173 -11.99 -10.83 -7.88
C ALA A 173 -13.14 -10.24 -7.05
N THR A 174 -12.95 -9.98 -5.75
CA THR A 174 -14.03 -9.57 -4.84
C THR A 174 -14.02 -8.10 -4.45
N HIS A 175 -12.87 -7.41 -4.51
CA HIS A 175 -12.73 -6.05 -4.02
C HIS A 175 -12.02 -5.11 -4.99
N PRO A 176 -12.46 -3.84 -5.10
CA PRO A 176 -11.68 -2.81 -5.77
C PRO A 176 -10.34 -2.59 -5.05
N CYS A 177 -9.27 -2.45 -5.82
CA CYS A 177 -7.92 -2.23 -5.32
C CYS A 177 -7.43 -0.83 -5.68
N ILE A 178 -6.82 -0.16 -4.71
CA ILE A 178 -6.10 1.10 -4.88
C ILE A 178 -4.66 0.82 -4.46
N ALA A 179 -3.72 0.91 -5.38
CA ALA A 179 -2.34 0.53 -5.13
C ALA A 179 -1.37 1.66 -5.45
N VAL A 180 -0.29 1.70 -4.69
CA VAL A 180 0.94 2.42 -4.98
C VAL A 180 2.09 1.43 -4.79
N TRP A 181 3.21 1.66 -5.44
CA TRP A 181 4.39 0.83 -5.25
C TRP A 181 5.25 1.28 -4.07
N ASP A 182 6.15 0.40 -3.60
CA ASP A 182 7.26 0.71 -2.74
C ASP A 182 8.58 0.42 -3.50
N ASP A 183 9.63 0.04 -2.84
CA ASP A 183 10.92 -0.23 -3.47
C ASP A 183 10.99 -1.59 -4.15
N HIS A 184 10.45 -2.63 -3.52
CA HIS A 184 10.54 -4.01 -4.04
C HIS A 184 9.81 -4.26 -5.36
N GLU A 185 8.91 -3.37 -5.77
CA GLU A 185 8.41 -3.39 -7.14
C GLU A 185 9.49 -3.04 -8.16
N SER A 186 10.61 -2.46 -7.73
CA SER A 186 11.76 -2.12 -8.58
C SER A 186 13.10 -2.67 -8.08
N ALA A 187 13.59 -2.18 -6.93
CA ALA A 187 14.76 -2.71 -6.22
C ALA A 187 14.86 -2.12 -4.81
N ASN A 188 15.34 -2.91 -3.87
CA ASN A 188 15.49 -2.58 -2.45
C ASN A 188 16.08 -1.19 -2.21
N ASP A 189 15.45 -0.43 -1.31
CA ASP A 189 15.81 0.94 -0.91
C ASP A 189 15.97 1.90 -2.09
N SER A 190 15.16 1.75 -3.14
CA SER A 190 15.25 2.59 -4.34
C SER A 190 14.92 4.05 -4.07
N TRP A 191 15.58 4.93 -4.84
CA TRP A 191 15.31 6.36 -4.88
C TRP A 191 15.18 6.84 -6.34
N ARG A 192 15.04 8.13 -6.56
CA ARG A 192 14.84 8.70 -7.91
C ARG A 192 15.84 8.16 -8.94
N ASP A 193 17.11 8.15 -8.60
CA ASP A 193 18.20 7.94 -9.55
C ASP A 193 19.00 6.65 -9.28
N GLY A 194 18.53 5.76 -8.39
CA GLY A 194 19.21 4.52 -8.03
C GLY A 194 18.47 3.65 -7.04
N ALA A 195 19.14 2.59 -6.59
CA ALA A 195 18.72 1.71 -5.53
C ALA A 195 19.92 1.18 -4.74
N LEU A 196 19.71 0.61 -3.57
CA LEU A 196 20.77 0.01 -2.78
C LEU A 196 21.33 -1.23 -3.53
N ARG A 197 22.66 -1.35 -3.60
CA ARG A 197 23.36 -2.52 -4.18
C ARG A 197 23.05 -2.78 -5.66
N LEU A 198 23.01 -1.72 -6.47
CA LEU A 198 22.96 -1.90 -7.92
C LEU A 198 24.31 -2.44 -8.42
N GLU A 199 24.29 -3.62 -9.03
CA GLU A 199 25.46 -4.21 -9.68
C GLU A 199 25.58 -3.70 -11.12
N ALA A 200 26.81 -3.51 -11.60
CA ALA A 200 27.07 -2.96 -12.95
C ALA A 200 26.46 -3.82 -14.06
N GLU A 201 26.40 -5.13 -13.86
CA GLU A 201 25.85 -6.11 -14.78
C GLU A 201 24.33 -6.00 -14.95
N GLN A 202 23.63 -5.36 -14.02
CA GLN A 202 22.18 -5.13 -14.08
C GLN A 202 21.79 -3.98 -15.01
N GLY A 203 22.80 -3.31 -15.59
CA GLY A 203 22.58 -2.21 -16.54
C GLY A 203 22.14 -0.90 -15.89
N PRO A 204 21.75 0.10 -16.72
CA PRO A 204 21.36 1.41 -16.22
C PRO A 204 20.09 1.36 -15.37
N TRP A 205 20.11 2.00 -14.20
CA TRP A 205 18.96 2.12 -13.29
C TRP A 205 17.69 2.61 -13.99
N ALA A 206 17.81 3.61 -14.86
CA ALA A 206 16.66 4.17 -15.58
C ALA A 206 15.92 3.12 -16.41
N ALA A 207 16.64 2.17 -17.02
CA ALA A 207 16.05 1.08 -17.80
C ALA A 207 15.34 0.07 -16.88
N ARG A 208 15.98 -0.35 -15.78
CA ARG A 208 15.39 -1.24 -14.78
C ARG A 208 14.11 -0.61 -14.16
N LYS A 209 14.17 0.64 -13.74
CA LYS A 209 13.02 1.37 -13.20
C LYS A 209 11.87 1.48 -14.19
N ALA A 210 12.16 1.73 -15.48
CA ALA A 210 11.15 1.79 -16.53
C ALA A 210 10.49 0.42 -16.76
N ALA A 211 11.28 -0.66 -16.78
CA ALA A 211 10.80 -2.03 -16.89
C ALA A 211 9.87 -2.43 -15.73
N ALA A 212 10.31 -2.17 -14.50
CA ALA A 212 9.54 -2.37 -13.28
C ALA A 212 8.20 -1.60 -13.30
N ARG A 213 8.28 -0.29 -13.68
CA ARG A 213 7.10 0.57 -13.79
C ARG A 213 6.12 0.07 -14.86
N GLN A 214 6.61 -0.37 -16.00
CA GLN A 214 5.76 -0.91 -17.07
C GLN A 214 5.05 -2.18 -16.59
N ALA A 215 5.75 -3.12 -15.96
CA ALA A 215 5.15 -4.35 -15.43
C ALA A 215 4.10 -4.03 -14.35
N PHE A 216 4.39 -3.10 -13.41
CA PHE A 216 3.43 -2.64 -12.41
C PHE A 216 2.16 -2.05 -13.05
N ASP A 217 2.33 -1.19 -14.05
CA ASP A 217 1.20 -0.61 -14.77
C ASP A 217 0.41 -1.66 -15.57
N GLU A 218 1.06 -2.69 -16.10
CA GLU A 218 0.38 -3.77 -16.84
C GLU A 218 -0.43 -4.69 -15.92
N TRP A 219 0.15 -5.09 -14.78
CA TRP A 219 -0.37 -6.17 -13.94
C TRP A 219 -1.35 -5.73 -12.85
N LEU A 220 -1.51 -4.43 -12.61
CA LEU A 220 -2.46 -3.92 -11.62
C LEU A 220 -3.61 -3.13 -12.26
N PRO A 221 -4.81 -3.10 -11.67
CA PRO A 221 -6.01 -2.44 -12.20
C PRO A 221 -5.92 -0.91 -12.08
N LEU A 222 -4.84 -0.32 -12.55
CA LEU A 222 -4.56 1.12 -12.45
C LEU A 222 -4.87 1.83 -13.77
N ARG A 223 -5.37 3.07 -13.68
CA ARG A 223 -5.38 3.97 -14.85
C ARG A 223 -3.95 4.36 -15.16
N GLU A 224 -3.57 4.25 -16.42
CA GLU A 224 -2.27 4.70 -16.89
C GLU A 224 -2.12 6.20 -16.63
N SER A 225 -1.00 6.57 -16.05
CA SER A 225 -0.65 7.94 -15.71
C SER A 225 0.87 8.07 -15.65
N PRO A 226 1.46 9.18 -16.10
CA PRO A 226 2.88 9.43 -15.89
C PRO A 226 3.24 9.57 -14.41
N ARG A 227 2.24 9.86 -13.55
CA ARG A 227 2.40 10.01 -12.10
C ARG A 227 1.80 8.82 -11.37
N MET A 228 2.53 8.28 -10.39
CA MET A 228 2.05 7.21 -9.52
C MET A 228 1.10 7.74 -8.45
N TYR A 229 1.37 8.93 -7.92
CA TYR A 229 0.55 9.54 -6.86
C TYR A 229 -0.81 10.01 -7.37
N ARG A 230 -1.86 9.75 -6.58
CA ARG A 230 -3.27 9.93 -7.00
C ARG A 230 -4.18 10.26 -5.82
N ARG A 231 -5.33 10.87 -6.11
CA ARG A 231 -6.39 11.15 -5.14
C ARG A 231 -7.67 10.42 -5.50
N PHE A 232 -8.33 9.85 -4.48
CA PHE A 232 -9.63 9.21 -4.57
C PHE A 232 -10.59 9.85 -3.56
N GLY A 233 -11.70 10.42 -4.05
CA GLY A 233 -12.71 11.05 -3.19
C GLY A 233 -13.82 10.06 -2.83
N PHE A 234 -14.09 9.90 -1.53
CA PHE A 234 -15.14 9.03 -1.01
C PHE A 234 -16.30 9.89 -0.46
N GLY A 235 -17.03 10.55 -1.38
CA GLY A 235 -18.29 11.20 -1.09
C GLY A 235 -18.27 12.33 -0.07
N GLY A 236 -17.13 12.99 0.17
CA GLY A 236 -16.95 14.03 1.18
C GLY A 236 -16.74 13.48 2.59
N LEU A 237 -16.73 12.16 2.76
CA LEU A 237 -16.35 11.50 4.01
C LEU A 237 -14.83 11.41 4.12
N ALA A 238 -14.15 10.94 3.07
CA ALA A 238 -12.70 10.84 3.06
C ALA A 238 -12.11 11.18 1.69
N ASP A 239 -10.91 11.73 1.69
CA ASP A 239 -10.00 11.78 0.55
C ASP A 239 -8.82 10.87 0.81
N VAL A 240 -8.60 9.89 -0.06
CA VAL A 240 -7.43 9.00 -0.03
C VAL A 240 -6.41 9.56 -1.01
N LEU A 241 -5.24 9.91 -0.51
CA LEU A 241 -4.11 10.47 -1.25
C LEU A 241 -2.99 9.42 -1.24
N MET A 242 -2.82 8.70 -2.35
CA MET A 242 -1.76 7.70 -2.48
C MET A 242 -0.49 8.40 -2.94
N LEU A 243 0.60 8.27 -2.20
CA LEU A 243 1.88 8.92 -2.43
C LEU A 243 2.90 7.95 -3.02
N ASP A 244 3.84 8.47 -3.77
CA ASP A 244 5.00 7.76 -4.28
C ASP A 244 6.26 8.28 -3.57
N GLY A 245 6.66 7.59 -2.51
CA GLY A 245 7.82 7.92 -1.68
C GLY A 245 9.15 7.41 -2.26
N ARG A 246 9.15 6.74 -3.43
CA ARG A 246 10.35 6.14 -4.01
C ARG A 246 10.82 6.85 -5.29
N SER A 247 9.92 7.10 -6.24
CA SER A 247 10.30 7.62 -7.56
C SER A 247 10.90 9.02 -7.57
N TYR A 248 10.63 9.81 -6.55
CA TYR A 248 10.95 11.24 -6.52
C TYR A 248 11.90 11.64 -5.40
N ARG A 249 12.18 10.73 -4.44
CA ARG A 249 13.02 11.04 -3.29
C ARG A 249 14.48 11.17 -3.67
N ASP A 250 15.18 11.99 -2.93
CA ASP A 250 16.64 12.07 -3.00
C ASP A 250 17.27 10.81 -2.43
N GLN A 251 18.50 10.51 -2.83
CA GLN A 251 19.27 9.39 -2.28
C GLN A 251 19.37 9.49 -0.75
N GLN A 252 19.30 8.37 -0.07
CA GLN A 252 19.60 8.27 1.36
C GLN A 252 21.03 8.75 1.63
N VAL A 253 21.25 9.40 2.77
CA VAL A 253 22.57 9.83 3.22
C VAL A 253 22.95 9.09 4.49
N LEU A 254 24.25 8.96 4.75
CA LEU A 254 24.70 8.34 5.98
C LEU A 254 24.20 9.15 7.19
N PRO A 255 23.72 8.48 8.27
CA PRO A 255 23.30 9.17 9.48
C PRO A 255 24.37 10.10 10.10
N SER A 256 25.65 9.80 9.85
CA SER A 256 26.81 10.59 10.30
C SER A 256 26.99 11.90 9.50
N ASP A 257 26.44 12.00 8.29
CA ASP A 257 26.47 13.23 7.50
C ASP A 257 25.29 14.13 7.86
N TYR A 258 25.38 14.73 9.04
CA TYR A 258 24.32 15.57 9.59
C TYR A 258 24.00 16.79 8.70
N VAL A 259 25.00 17.34 8.03
CA VAL A 259 24.81 18.50 7.13
C VAL A 259 23.97 18.13 5.92
N ALA A 260 24.29 17.02 5.27
CA ALA A 260 23.48 16.51 4.16
C ALA A 260 22.09 16.09 4.65
N LEU A 261 21.99 15.37 5.77
CA LEU A 261 20.74 14.86 6.33
C LEU A 261 19.73 15.99 6.61
N THR A 262 20.19 17.08 7.21
CA THR A 262 19.34 18.22 7.62
C THR A 262 19.19 19.30 6.54
N SER A 263 19.74 19.07 5.34
CA SER A 263 19.64 20.04 4.25
C SER A 263 18.16 20.38 3.94
N PRO A 264 17.80 21.68 3.90
CA PRO A 264 16.43 22.11 3.63
C PRO A 264 15.93 21.75 2.24
N ARG A 265 16.84 21.41 1.31
CA ARG A 265 16.51 21.00 -0.06
C ARG A 265 16.16 19.52 -0.19
N ARG A 266 16.49 18.70 0.83
CA ARG A 266 16.17 17.27 0.77
C ARG A 266 14.67 17.05 0.71
N SER A 267 14.28 16.14 -0.18
CA SER A 267 12.89 15.84 -0.44
C SER A 267 12.62 14.33 -0.45
N MET A 268 11.55 13.92 0.22
CA MET A 268 10.96 12.58 0.13
C MET A 268 10.08 12.45 -1.12
N LEU A 269 9.35 13.49 -1.49
CA LEU A 269 8.31 13.41 -2.51
C LEU A 269 8.67 14.13 -3.81
N GLY A 270 9.81 14.87 -3.84
CA GLY A 270 10.10 15.81 -4.91
C GLY A 270 9.17 17.03 -4.87
N ALA A 271 9.63 18.14 -5.47
CA ALA A 271 8.92 19.42 -5.36
C ALA A 271 7.50 19.38 -5.98
N GLU A 272 7.33 18.67 -7.08
CA GLU A 272 6.05 18.62 -7.80
C GLU A 272 4.98 17.85 -7.02
N GLN A 273 5.32 16.66 -6.50
CA GLN A 273 4.38 15.87 -5.69
C GLN A 273 4.10 16.55 -4.35
N GLU A 274 5.10 17.16 -3.72
CA GLU A 274 4.95 17.93 -2.48
C GLU A 274 3.95 19.09 -2.68
N ALA A 275 4.09 19.87 -3.76
CA ALA A 275 3.15 20.94 -4.11
C ALA A 275 1.72 20.42 -4.38
N TRP A 276 1.62 19.29 -5.09
CA TRP A 276 0.35 18.61 -5.34
C TRP A 276 -0.31 18.13 -4.04
N LEU A 277 0.44 17.50 -3.14
CA LEU A 277 -0.06 17.03 -1.84
C LEU A 277 -0.64 18.17 -1.03
N TYR A 278 0.11 19.25 -0.87
CA TYR A 278 -0.34 20.42 -0.11
C TYR A 278 -1.55 21.09 -0.75
N GLY A 279 -1.59 21.16 -2.09
CA GLY A 279 -2.76 21.63 -2.84
C GLY A 279 -3.99 20.76 -2.62
N ALA A 280 -3.83 19.44 -2.62
CA ALA A 280 -4.90 18.47 -2.38
C ALA A 280 -5.44 18.53 -0.95
N LEU A 281 -4.56 18.64 0.06
CA LEU A 281 -4.93 18.79 1.47
C LEU A 281 -5.75 20.08 1.69
N ARG A 282 -5.27 21.22 1.19
CA ARG A 282 -6.02 22.49 1.24
C ARG A 282 -7.37 22.40 0.55
N SER A 283 -7.42 21.78 -0.62
CA SER A 283 -8.68 21.59 -1.37
C SER A 283 -9.66 20.72 -0.58
N SER A 284 -9.18 19.61 0.00
CA SER A 284 -9.96 18.72 0.85
C SER A 284 -10.51 19.44 2.09
N GLN A 285 -9.68 20.25 2.76
CA GLN A 285 -10.08 21.04 3.92
C GLN A 285 -11.18 22.05 3.55
N ARG A 286 -10.99 22.82 2.49
CA ARG A 286 -11.99 23.80 2.00
C ARG A 286 -13.30 23.16 1.55
N ALA A 287 -13.24 21.94 1.00
CA ALA A 287 -14.43 21.19 0.59
C ALA A 287 -15.23 20.61 1.77
N GLY A 288 -14.71 20.71 3.01
CA GLY A 288 -15.34 20.15 4.21
C GLY A 288 -15.33 18.62 4.24
N THR A 289 -14.41 17.97 3.52
CA THR A 289 -14.17 16.53 3.63
C THR A 289 -13.81 16.20 5.08
N ALA A 290 -14.38 15.12 5.64
CA ALA A 290 -14.17 14.81 7.05
C ALA A 290 -12.74 14.32 7.32
N TRP A 291 -12.19 13.39 6.49
CA TRP A 291 -10.89 12.75 6.71
C TRP A 291 -9.96 12.89 5.51
N ARG A 292 -8.64 12.95 5.77
CA ARG A 292 -7.55 12.92 4.78
C ARG A 292 -6.65 11.74 5.09
N LEU A 293 -6.73 10.71 4.25
CA LEU A 293 -5.95 9.48 4.41
C LEU A 293 -4.77 9.55 3.43
N LEU A 294 -3.55 9.52 3.96
CA LEU A 294 -2.33 9.52 3.17
C LEU A 294 -1.79 8.09 3.10
N GLY A 295 -2.03 7.38 1.99
CA GLY A 295 -1.43 6.07 1.76
C GLY A 295 0.00 6.25 1.25
N GLN A 296 0.99 5.79 2.00
CA GLN A 296 2.41 5.93 1.67
C GLN A 296 3.20 4.73 2.20
N GLN A 297 4.50 4.67 1.90
CA GLN A 297 5.30 3.48 2.09
C GLN A 297 5.88 3.42 3.50
N VAL A 298 6.82 4.30 3.81
CA VAL A 298 7.76 4.20 4.93
C VAL A 298 7.32 5.02 6.15
N ILE A 299 7.80 4.69 7.35
CA ILE A 299 7.43 5.35 8.60
C ILE A 299 7.57 6.87 8.52
N PHE A 300 6.47 7.56 8.83
CA PHE A 300 6.39 9.01 8.83
C PHE A 300 6.72 9.61 10.20
N ALA A 301 6.30 8.96 11.28
CA ALA A 301 6.46 9.43 12.65
C ALA A 301 7.92 9.71 12.99
N PRO A 302 8.22 10.77 13.76
CA PRO A 302 9.57 10.98 14.25
C PRO A 302 9.97 9.86 15.22
N PHE A 303 11.14 9.27 14.98
CA PHE A 303 11.72 8.29 15.87
C PHE A 303 12.33 8.94 17.13
N VAL A 304 12.19 8.26 18.26
CA VAL A 304 12.99 8.56 19.43
C VAL A 304 14.25 7.67 19.38
N PRO A 305 15.44 8.26 19.13
CA PRO A 305 16.65 7.47 19.04
C PRO A 305 16.90 6.68 20.32
N GLN A 306 17.18 5.39 20.19
CA GLN A 306 17.65 4.56 21.28
C GLN A 306 19.17 4.65 21.37
N VAL A 307 19.72 4.63 22.58
CA VAL A 307 21.18 4.59 22.78
C VAL A 307 21.74 3.33 22.10
N GLY A 308 22.67 3.54 21.16
CA GLY A 308 23.32 2.47 20.40
C GLY A 308 22.56 1.97 19.18
N SER A 309 21.40 2.53 18.82
CA SER A 309 20.74 2.25 17.55
C SER A 309 21.22 3.20 16.45
N ALA A 310 21.43 2.68 15.25
CA ALA A 310 21.64 3.50 14.08
C ALA A 310 20.32 4.20 13.71
N LEU A 311 20.40 5.45 13.25
CA LEU A 311 19.27 6.15 12.68
C LEU A 311 18.90 5.48 11.35
N GLU A 312 17.65 5.04 11.23
CA GLU A 312 17.13 4.54 9.96
C GLU A 312 16.85 5.73 9.04
N VAL A 313 17.48 5.74 7.86
CA VAL A 313 17.41 6.87 6.92
C VAL A 313 16.62 6.56 5.65
N ASP A 314 16.14 5.33 5.51
CA ASP A 314 15.27 4.97 4.39
C ASP A 314 13.85 5.49 4.55
N ASN A 315 13.43 5.78 5.76
CA ASN A 315 12.14 6.40 6.10
C ASN A 315 12.25 7.93 6.23
N TRP A 316 11.22 8.60 6.76
CA TRP A 316 11.18 10.07 6.91
C TRP A 316 12.24 10.65 7.85
N GLU A 317 12.95 9.83 8.64
CA GLU A 317 14.12 10.29 9.40
C GLU A 317 15.27 10.70 8.49
N GLY A 318 15.38 10.10 7.30
CA GLY A 318 16.32 10.51 6.27
C GLY A 318 15.96 11.84 5.59
N TYR A 319 14.76 12.38 5.86
CA TYR A 319 14.23 13.58 5.18
C TYR A 319 13.54 14.56 6.17
N PRO A 320 14.20 14.94 7.27
CA PRO A 320 13.57 15.72 8.33
C PRO A 320 13.06 17.10 7.86
N ALA A 321 13.73 17.72 6.88
CA ALA A 321 13.27 18.97 6.30
C ALA A 321 11.93 18.81 5.52
N ALA A 322 11.75 17.71 4.79
CA ALA A 322 10.50 17.42 4.10
C ALA A 322 9.35 17.16 5.08
N ARG A 323 9.61 16.40 6.16
CA ARG A 323 8.63 16.18 7.23
C ARG A 323 8.24 17.50 7.92
N THR A 324 9.21 18.37 8.18
CA THR A 324 8.97 19.71 8.75
C THR A 324 8.05 20.53 7.83
N ARG A 325 8.31 20.56 6.52
CA ARG A 325 7.45 21.29 5.56
C ARG A 325 6.01 20.74 5.53
N PHE A 326 5.84 19.44 5.70
CA PHE A 326 4.50 18.84 5.82
C PHE A 326 3.78 19.35 7.06
N PHE A 327 4.41 19.31 8.24
CA PHE A 327 3.82 19.83 9.48
C PHE A 327 3.55 21.34 9.39
N ASP A 328 4.43 22.12 8.76
CA ASP A 328 4.20 23.56 8.51
C ASP A 328 2.96 23.81 7.66
N CYS A 329 2.73 22.96 6.64
CA CYS A 329 1.51 23.04 5.84
C CYS A 329 0.26 22.72 6.67
N VAL A 330 0.31 21.63 7.46
CA VAL A 330 -0.83 21.21 8.30
C VAL A 330 -1.22 22.30 9.30
N GLU A 331 -0.26 22.88 10.01
CA GLU A 331 -0.53 23.93 11.01
C GLU A 331 -0.95 25.26 10.38
N ARG A 332 -0.17 25.77 9.42
CA ARG A 332 -0.44 27.05 8.77
C ARG A 332 -1.81 27.07 8.10
N ASP A 333 -2.16 26.00 7.40
CA ASP A 333 -3.40 25.91 6.62
C ASP A 333 -4.54 25.29 7.45
N ARG A 334 -4.32 25.03 8.75
CA ARG A 334 -5.27 24.42 9.70
C ARG A 334 -5.93 23.16 9.15
N ILE A 335 -5.12 22.29 8.58
CA ILE A 335 -5.59 21.00 8.06
C ILE A 335 -5.81 20.05 9.22
N ALA A 336 -7.03 19.57 9.38
CA ALA A 336 -7.42 18.65 10.46
C ALA A 336 -7.65 17.22 9.93
N ASP A 337 -7.79 16.29 10.85
CA ASP A 337 -8.27 14.93 10.58
C ASP A 337 -7.44 14.21 9.50
N VAL A 338 -6.12 14.26 9.65
CA VAL A 338 -5.14 13.59 8.79
C VAL A 338 -4.73 12.27 9.43
N ALA A 339 -4.83 11.18 8.68
CA ALA A 339 -4.28 9.87 9.05
C ALA A 339 -3.30 9.41 7.97
N VAL A 340 -2.07 9.10 8.37
CA VAL A 340 -1.04 8.50 7.53
C VAL A 340 -1.17 6.99 7.63
N LEU A 341 -1.22 6.31 6.49
CA LEU A 341 -1.28 4.86 6.38
C LEU A 341 0.02 4.37 5.79
N THR A 342 0.70 3.48 6.49
CA THR A 342 2.11 3.12 6.23
C THR A 342 2.30 1.61 6.14
N GLY A 343 3.23 1.16 5.28
CA GLY A 343 3.69 -0.22 5.08
C GLY A 343 5.13 -0.45 5.52
N ASP A 344 5.94 -1.10 4.69
CA ASP A 344 7.40 -1.28 4.71
C ASP A 344 7.98 -1.97 5.95
N ILE A 345 7.69 -1.50 7.14
CA ILE A 345 8.37 -1.93 8.39
C ILE A 345 7.96 -3.33 8.91
N HIS A 346 7.07 -4.02 8.23
CA HIS A 346 6.64 -5.39 8.55
C HIS A 346 6.10 -5.57 9.98
N SER A 347 5.51 -4.54 10.56
CA SER A 347 4.96 -4.60 11.93
C SER A 347 3.73 -3.69 12.10
N SER A 348 2.97 -3.92 13.16
CA SER A 348 1.71 -3.22 13.45
C SER A 348 1.96 -2.09 14.44
N TRP A 349 1.74 -0.83 14.04
CA TRP A 349 1.89 0.30 14.96
C TRP A 349 0.72 1.28 14.84
N GLY A 350 0.42 1.94 15.94
CA GLY A 350 -0.47 3.10 16.00
C GLY A 350 0.26 4.24 16.72
N LEU A 351 0.37 5.41 16.07
CA LEU A 351 1.12 6.53 16.61
C LEU A 351 0.32 7.84 16.48
N ASP A 352 0.48 8.72 17.45
CA ASP A 352 0.19 10.13 17.28
C ASP A 352 1.36 10.79 16.54
N LEU A 353 1.11 11.84 15.77
CA LEU A 353 2.14 12.51 14.97
C LEU A 353 2.42 13.94 15.48
N PRO A 354 3.19 14.11 16.57
CA PRO A 354 3.70 15.41 16.98
C PRO A 354 4.94 15.80 16.14
N ARG A 355 5.27 17.09 16.09
CA ARG A 355 6.55 17.54 15.51
C ARG A 355 7.76 16.93 16.23
N SER A 356 7.69 16.87 17.55
CA SER A 356 8.69 16.23 18.41
C SER A 356 7.98 15.46 19.52
N PRO A 357 8.22 14.14 19.64
CA PRO A 357 7.65 13.35 20.72
C PRO A 357 8.13 13.72 22.13
N LEU A 358 9.32 14.31 22.22
CA LEU A 358 9.97 14.64 23.50
C LEU A 358 9.79 16.11 23.92
N SER A 359 9.21 16.95 23.05
CA SER A 359 8.97 18.35 23.39
C SER A 359 7.68 18.87 22.75
N GLY A 360 6.87 19.57 23.56
CA GLY A 360 5.61 20.14 23.08
C GLY A 360 4.47 19.13 22.85
N TYR A 361 4.68 17.86 23.15
CA TYR A 361 3.70 16.81 23.07
C TYR A 361 3.31 16.28 24.46
N ASP A 362 2.03 16.12 24.68
CA ASP A 362 1.47 15.57 25.93
C ASP A 362 0.79 14.24 25.62
N GLN A 363 1.40 13.15 26.09
CA GLN A 363 0.93 11.79 25.88
C GLN A 363 -0.51 11.57 26.44
N THR A 364 -0.87 12.22 27.53
CA THR A 364 -2.17 12.01 28.20
C THR A 364 -3.31 12.65 27.42
N THR A 365 -3.08 13.84 26.88
CA THR A 365 -4.14 14.61 26.19
C THR A 365 -4.04 14.56 24.67
N GLY A 366 -2.90 14.16 24.09
CA GLY A 366 -2.58 14.23 22.65
C GLY A 366 -2.24 15.67 22.21
N ARG A 367 -2.18 16.64 23.12
CA ARG A 367 -1.84 18.01 22.75
C ARG A 367 -0.47 18.07 22.09
N GLY A 368 -0.37 18.77 20.97
CA GLY A 368 0.84 18.86 20.15
C GLY A 368 0.90 17.82 19.02
N SER A 369 -0.05 16.87 18.96
CA SER A 369 -0.22 16.00 17.80
C SER A 369 -0.95 16.73 16.68
N LEU A 370 -0.53 16.52 15.43
CA LEU A 370 -1.06 17.17 14.23
C LEU A 370 -1.82 16.19 13.33
N ALA A 371 -1.54 14.90 13.48
CA ALA A 371 -2.13 13.80 12.71
C ALA A 371 -1.97 12.49 13.49
N VAL A 372 -2.40 11.38 12.90
CA VAL A 372 -2.11 10.03 13.40
C VAL A 372 -1.46 9.18 12.31
N GLU A 373 -0.69 8.17 12.70
CA GLU A 373 -0.14 7.17 11.78
C GLU A 373 -0.60 5.77 12.17
N ILE A 374 -1.01 5.01 11.16
CA ILE A 374 -1.48 3.64 11.26
C ILE A 374 -0.64 2.79 10.33
N ILE A 375 0.20 1.93 10.91
CA ILE A 375 1.13 1.08 10.18
C ILE A 375 0.56 -0.34 10.11
N THR A 376 0.42 -0.85 8.88
CA THR A 376 -0.06 -2.20 8.63
C THR A 376 1.07 -3.21 8.80
N PRO A 377 0.81 -4.39 9.41
CA PRO A 377 1.79 -5.48 9.39
C PRO A 377 1.99 -6.00 7.96
N ALA A 378 3.07 -6.73 7.76
CA ALA A 378 3.29 -7.45 6.51
C ALA A 378 2.22 -8.54 6.29
N VAL A 379 1.85 -8.79 5.04
CA VAL A 379 1.04 -9.97 4.67
C VAL A 379 1.82 -11.25 4.92
N THR A 380 3.09 -11.31 4.49
CA THR A 380 3.94 -12.51 4.66
C THR A 380 5.40 -12.20 4.98
N SER A 381 5.91 -11.03 4.62
CA SER A 381 7.33 -10.70 4.83
C SER A 381 7.76 -10.87 6.28
N PRO A 382 9.02 -11.23 6.55
CA PRO A 382 9.51 -11.45 7.91
C PRO A 382 9.27 -10.25 8.81
N PRO A 383 8.82 -10.43 10.05
CA PRO A 383 8.51 -9.32 10.93
C PRO A 383 9.78 -8.57 11.35
N PHE A 384 9.63 -7.30 11.69
CA PHE A 384 10.73 -6.42 12.08
C PHE A 384 11.54 -7.00 13.27
N PHE A 385 10.85 -7.56 14.25
CA PHE A 385 11.47 -8.18 15.42
C PHE A 385 11.45 -9.72 15.35
N SER A 386 12.01 -10.30 14.31
CA SER A 386 12.02 -11.76 14.13
C SER A 386 13.12 -12.51 14.89
N ARG A 387 14.05 -11.79 15.55
CA ARG A 387 15.23 -12.37 16.22
C ARG A 387 15.03 -12.50 17.73
N ALA A 388 15.84 -13.38 18.37
CA ALA A 388 15.86 -13.54 19.82
C ALA A 388 15.98 -12.17 20.53
N GLY A 389 15.20 -11.95 21.59
CA GLY A 389 15.11 -10.67 22.30
C GLY A 389 14.25 -9.60 21.61
N ALA A 390 13.57 -9.93 20.52
CA ALA A 390 12.72 -9.01 19.78
C ALA A 390 11.62 -8.37 20.63
N ARG A 391 10.95 -9.17 21.48
CA ARG A 391 9.90 -8.66 22.39
C ARG A 391 10.40 -7.63 23.38
N ASP A 392 11.59 -7.84 23.93
CA ASP A 392 12.16 -6.90 24.90
C ASP A 392 12.57 -5.59 24.20
N ARG A 393 13.13 -5.68 23.00
CA ARG A 393 13.42 -4.51 22.17
C ARG A 393 12.15 -3.75 21.79
N ALA A 394 11.08 -4.46 21.39
CA ALA A 394 9.79 -3.83 21.08
C ALA A 394 9.22 -3.09 22.30
N LYS A 395 9.29 -3.68 23.51
CA LYS A 395 8.88 -3.02 24.75
C LYS A 395 9.72 -1.79 25.07
N GLN A 396 11.05 -1.89 24.92
CA GLN A 396 11.96 -0.75 25.12
C GLN A 396 11.66 0.39 24.16
N PHE A 397 11.47 0.04 22.89
CA PHE A 397 11.13 1.01 21.85
C PHE A 397 9.79 1.70 22.14
N HIS A 398 8.77 0.93 22.47
CA HIS A 398 7.46 1.46 22.85
C HIS A 398 7.54 2.36 24.09
N SER A 399 8.24 1.94 25.14
CA SER A 399 8.36 2.72 26.39
C SER A 399 9.14 4.04 26.22
N ALA A 400 10.07 4.09 25.27
CA ALA A 400 10.83 5.30 24.96
C ALA A 400 10.11 6.26 24.01
N SER A 401 9.01 5.82 23.39
CA SER A 401 8.28 6.58 22.35
C SER A 401 6.90 7.01 22.87
N PRO A 402 6.78 8.17 23.56
CA PRO A 402 5.54 8.57 24.22
C PRO A 402 4.36 8.81 23.29
N HIS A 403 4.61 8.98 21.99
CA HIS A 403 3.58 9.14 20.95
C HIS A 403 3.10 7.80 20.37
N MET A 404 3.76 6.68 20.70
CA MET A 404 3.34 5.34 20.30
C MET A 404 2.19 4.85 21.16
N ARG A 405 1.08 4.44 20.55
CA ARG A 405 -0.15 3.98 21.20
C ARG A 405 -0.30 2.47 21.15
N TYR A 406 0.22 1.86 20.08
CA TYR A 406 0.19 0.42 19.88
C TYR A 406 1.39 -0.02 19.08
N MET A 407 1.90 -1.20 19.40
CA MET A 407 2.97 -1.85 18.63
C MET A 407 2.90 -3.37 18.77
N ASP A 408 2.97 -4.07 17.64
CA ASP A 408 3.28 -5.50 17.54
C ASP A 408 4.30 -5.70 16.42
N GLY A 409 5.48 -6.12 16.76
CA GLY A 409 6.59 -6.30 15.81
C GLY A 409 6.81 -7.74 15.35
N GLU A 410 5.90 -8.68 15.66
CA GLU A 410 6.14 -10.11 15.46
C GLU A 410 5.15 -10.77 14.47
N ARG A 411 3.92 -10.26 14.38
CA ARG A 411 2.83 -10.96 13.71
C ARG A 411 2.51 -10.35 12.34
N ARG A 412 2.02 -11.18 11.42
CA ARG A 412 1.57 -10.82 10.06
C ARG A 412 0.07 -10.63 10.04
N GLY A 413 -0.41 -9.88 9.06
CA GLY A 413 -1.84 -9.64 8.94
C GLY A 413 -2.17 -8.42 8.09
N TYR A 414 -3.11 -7.60 8.55
CA TYR A 414 -3.61 -6.41 7.86
C TYR A 414 -4.32 -5.48 8.83
N VAL A 415 -4.63 -4.27 8.36
CA VAL A 415 -5.44 -3.29 9.09
C VAL A 415 -6.80 -3.14 8.42
N MET A 416 -7.85 -3.07 9.24
CA MET A 416 -9.17 -2.63 8.84
C MET A 416 -9.43 -1.21 9.33
N LEU A 417 -9.91 -0.35 8.45
CA LEU A 417 -10.39 0.98 8.80
C LEU A 417 -11.92 1.03 8.67
N ASP A 418 -12.58 1.52 9.70
CA ASP A 418 -14.00 1.83 9.72
C ASP A 418 -14.19 3.31 10.04
N ILE A 419 -14.61 4.06 9.04
CA ILE A 419 -14.58 5.52 9.07
C ILE A 419 -15.99 6.07 8.97
N THR A 420 -16.36 6.93 9.93
CA THR A 420 -17.55 7.77 9.91
C THR A 420 -17.13 9.24 9.91
N ARG A 421 -18.11 10.14 9.95
CA ARG A 421 -17.79 11.58 10.06
C ARG A 421 -17.21 11.95 11.42
N GLU A 422 -17.53 11.17 12.44
CA GLU A 422 -17.18 11.42 13.84
C GLU A 422 -15.85 10.77 14.22
N ARG A 423 -15.54 9.60 13.62
CA ARG A 423 -14.37 8.83 14.03
C ARG A 423 -13.77 8.02 12.89
N LEU A 424 -12.49 7.72 13.05
CA LEU A 424 -11.73 6.70 12.33
C LEU A 424 -11.35 5.61 13.34
N LEU A 425 -11.85 4.39 13.12
CA LEU A 425 -11.49 3.20 13.89
C LEU A 425 -10.48 2.40 13.06
N ALA A 426 -9.32 2.09 13.63
CA ALA A 426 -8.32 1.22 13.08
C ALA A 426 -8.26 -0.08 13.88
N GLU A 427 -8.41 -1.21 13.21
CA GLU A 427 -8.37 -2.54 13.81
C GLU A 427 -7.26 -3.37 13.16
N TRP A 428 -6.32 -3.87 13.94
CA TRP A 428 -5.27 -4.78 13.48
C TRP A 428 -5.74 -6.22 13.61
N TYR A 429 -5.71 -6.94 12.48
CA TYR A 429 -6.00 -8.37 12.40
C TYR A 429 -4.71 -9.13 12.12
N HIS A 430 -4.41 -10.12 12.97
CA HIS A 430 -3.25 -10.98 12.82
C HIS A 430 -3.67 -12.39 12.44
N VAL A 431 -3.08 -12.93 11.37
CA VAL A 431 -3.24 -14.31 10.98
C VAL A 431 -2.45 -15.23 11.94
N ARG A 432 -2.97 -16.42 12.21
CA ARG A 432 -2.32 -17.38 13.11
C ARG A 432 -0.94 -17.79 12.61
N THR A 433 -0.80 -18.02 11.32
CA THR A 433 0.45 -18.43 10.66
C THR A 433 0.43 -18.03 9.19
N VAL A 434 1.62 -18.00 8.57
CA VAL A 434 1.78 -17.87 7.11
C VAL A 434 2.41 -19.12 6.48
N THR A 435 2.83 -20.11 7.31
CA THR A 435 3.52 -21.31 6.82
C THR A 435 2.57 -22.40 6.32
N GLU A 436 1.30 -22.30 6.61
CA GLU A 436 0.23 -23.16 6.11
C GLU A 436 -1.01 -22.35 5.76
N ARG A 437 -1.86 -22.86 4.88
CA ARG A 437 -3.12 -22.19 4.51
C ARG A 437 -4.15 -22.33 5.64
N THR A 438 -4.60 -21.20 6.16
CA THR A 438 -5.66 -21.14 7.18
C THR A 438 -6.46 -19.85 7.05
N ALA A 439 -7.68 -19.86 7.56
CA ALA A 439 -8.52 -18.68 7.74
C ALA A 439 -8.46 -18.13 9.19
N ASP A 440 -7.65 -18.76 10.06
CA ASP A 440 -7.57 -18.37 11.47
C ASP A 440 -6.90 -17.01 11.60
N GLU A 441 -7.64 -16.09 12.19
CA GLU A 441 -7.14 -14.75 12.53
C GLU A 441 -7.69 -14.29 13.87
N SER A 442 -7.06 -13.28 14.44
CA SER A 442 -7.54 -12.62 15.65
C SER A 442 -7.43 -11.11 15.52
N LYS A 443 -8.39 -10.39 16.04
CA LYS A 443 -8.30 -8.96 16.23
C LYS A 443 -7.36 -8.69 17.41
N ALA A 444 -6.21 -8.05 17.11
CA ALA A 444 -5.12 -7.84 18.08
C ALA A 444 -5.24 -6.52 18.83
N ALA A 445 -5.71 -5.48 18.15
CA ALA A 445 -5.92 -4.15 18.73
C ALA A 445 -7.03 -3.41 17.98
N SER A 446 -7.62 -2.45 18.67
CA SER A 446 -8.58 -1.49 18.12
C SER A 446 -8.25 -0.12 18.68
N LEU A 447 -7.91 0.84 17.83
CA LEU A 447 -7.67 2.22 18.21
C LEU A 447 -8.63 3.14 17.46
N VAL A 448 -9.10 4.17 18.13
CA VAL A 448 -9.99 5.18 17.55
C VAL A 448 -9.32 6.56 17.58
N CYS A 449 -9.46 7.28 16.48
CA CYS A 449 -9.19 8.71 16.39
C CYS A 449 -10.54 9.42 16.24
N GLU A 450 -10.94 10.18 17.26
CA GLU A 450 -12.11 11.03 17.18
C GLU A 450 -11.79 12.24 16.28
N ARG A 451 -12.79 12.68 15.53
CA ARG A 451 -12.61 13.84 14.65
C ARG A 451 -12.15 15.06 15.41
N GLY A 452 -11.12 15.73 14.90
CA GLY A 452 -10.50 16.91 15.51
C GLY A 452 -9.52 16.61 16.65
N SER A 453 -9.32 15.34 17.04
CA SER A 453 -8.43 15.01 18.17
C SER A 453 -6.97 14.81 17.77
N ALA A 454 -6.68 14.38 16.54
CA ALA A 454 -5.36 13.97 16.06
C ALA A 454 -4.64 13.00 17.03
N ARG A 455 -5.40 12.13 17.70
CA ARG A 455 -4.93 11.23 18.74
C ARG A 455 -5.58 9.86 18.61
N LEU A 456 -4.79 8.81 18.77
CA LEU A 456 -5.28 7.44 18.87
C LEU A 456 -5.49 7.06 20.35
N VAL A 457 -6.65 6.49 20.65
CA VAL A 457 -6.97 5.92 21.96
C VAL A 457 -7.54 4.52 21.77
N GLU A 458 -7.38 3.65 22.79
CA GLU A 458 -8.01 2.33 22.75
C GLU A 458 -9.52 2.48 22.57
N ALA A 459 -10.06 1.75 21.60
CA ALA A 459 -11.51 1.69 21.44
C ALA A 459 -12.09 0.92 22.65
N GLY A 460 -12.97 1.55 23.41
CA GLY A 460 -13.71 0.85 24.46
C GLY A 460 -14.42 -0.39 23.89
N LEU A 461 -14.36 -1.49 24.63
CA LEU A 461 -15.08 -2.73 24.31
C LEU A 461 -16.58 -2.51 24.29
#